data_75c9e7cd4b91223e4b7a0cae6cb468ce
#
_entry.id   75c9e7cd4b91223e4b7a0cae6cb468ce
#
_cell.length_a   1.000
_cell.length_b   1.000
_cell.length_c   1.000
_cell.angle_alpha   90.00
_cell.angle_beta   90.00
_cell.angle_gamma   90.00
#
_symmetry.space_group_name_H-M   'P 1'
#
loop_
_entity.id
_entity.type
_entity.pdbx_description
1 polymer ?
#
loop_
_entity_poly.entity_id
_entity_poly.type
_entity_poly.pdbx_seq_one_letter_code
_entity_poly.pdbx_strand_id
1 'polypeptide(L)'
;MIKKIITILCISFLAFSHSVLNASAFEANSTRIELENGYYLETVITINPTQARSSIRSGTKTATYKDINGKALWSITVNGKFTYNGKSATCTSSTYSKANYSTSWKLSNAKASKTGATASASITAKQYHQNGSLLRTINKTVKLTCSPTGSLS
;
A
#
# COMPACT_ATOMS: atom_id res chain seq x y z
N MET A 1 26.09 -29.94 -70.68
CA MET A 1 26.12 -28.58 -70.15
C MET A 1 24.95 -28.46 -69.15
N ILE A 2 25.23 -28.53 -67.84
CA ILE A 2 24.23 -28.48 -66.81
C ILE A 2 24.25 -27.03 -66.20
N LYS A 3 23.20 -26.25 -66.45
CA LYS A 3 23.02 -24.93 -65.84
C LYS A 3 22.56 -25.07 -64.40
N LYS A 4 23.40 -24.63 -63.46
CA LYS A 4 23.03 -24.52 -62.02
C LYS A 4 22.16 -23.27 -61.80
N ILE A 5 20.94 -23.48 -61.38
CA ILE A 5 20.04 -22.44 -60.91
C ILE A 5 20.36 -22.19 -59.42
N ILE A 6 20.84 -20.98 -59.11
CA ILE A 6 21.05 -20.56 -57.72
C ILE A 6 19.77 -19.87 -57.29
N THR A 7 19.05 -20.51 -56.37
CA THR A 7 17.88 -19.94 -55.70
C THR A 7 18.36 -19.13 -54.49
N ILE A 8 18.20 -17.78 -54.59
CA ILE A 8 18.48 -16.89 -53.49
C ILE A 8 17.25 -16.89 -52.57
N LEU A 9 17.43 -17.44 -51.37
CA LEU A 9 16.42 -17.42 -50.30
C LEU A 9 16.53 -16.10 -49.55
N CYS A 10 15.60 -15.16 -49.83
CA CYS A 10 15.43 -13.95 -49.01
C CYS A 10 14.81 -14.30 -47.67
N ILE A 11 15.64 -14.30 -46.61
CA ILE A 11 15.15 -14.40 -45.23
C ILE A 11 14.79 -12.99 -44.78
N SER A 12 13.50 -12.69 -44.79
CA SER A 12 12.96 -11.47 -44.18
C SER A 12 13.03 -11.58 -42.66
N PHE A 13 13.95 -10.86 -42.05
CA PHE A 13 14.03 -10.71 -40.60
C PHE A 13 12.88 -9.78 -40.14
N LEU A 14 11.80 -10.37 -39.65
CA LEU A 14 10.77 -9.65 -38.88
C LEU A 14 11.36 -9.28 -37.53
N ALA A 15 11.78 -8.03 -37.40
CA ALA A 15 12.14 -7.44 -36.11
C ALA A 15 10.86 -7.31 -35.26
N PHE A 16 10.63 -8.26 -34.36
CA PHE A 16 9.65 -8.11 -33.29
C PHE A 16 10.19 -7.07 -32.32
N SER A 17 9.68 -5.83 -32.41
CA SER A 17 9.90 -4.84 -31.39
C SER A 17 9.14 -5.26 -30.12
N HIS A 18 9.86 -5.85 -29.17
CA HIS A 18 9.34 -6.06 -27.82
C HIS A 18 9.22 -4.68 -27.15
N SER A 19 8.01 -4.16 -27.08
CA SER A 19 7.69 -3.05 -26.18
C SER A 19 7.88 -3.55 -24.76
N VAL A 20 9.00 -3.19 -24.14
CA VAL A 20 9.24 -3.40 -22.72
C VAL A 20 8.24 -2.51 -21.99
N LEU A 21 7.15 -3.11 -21.51
CA LEU A 21 6.29 -2.49 -20.51
C LEU A 21 7.15 -2.28 -19.27
N ASN A 22 7.61 -1.05 -19.06
CA ASN A 22 8.21 -0.62 -17.80
C ASN A 22 7.13 -0.74 -16.73
N ALA A 23 7.03 -1.88 -16.08
CA ALA A 23 6.34 -2.02 -14.81
C ALA A 23 7.09 -1.12 -13.83
N SER A 24 6.55 0.06 -13.54
CA SER A 24 7.06 0.94 -12.50
C SER A 24 7.17 0.15 -11.21
N ALA A 25 8.38 0.01 -10.68
CA ALA A 25 8.63 -0.67 -9.42
C ALA A 25 7.81 0.03 -8.33
N PHE A 26 6.97 -0.76 -7.68
CA PHE A 26 6.12 -0.36 -6.58
C PHE A 26 7.00 -0.32 -5.33
N GLU A 27 7.42 0.85 -4.86
CA GLU A 27 8.17 0.96 -3.62
C GLU A 27 7.25 0.71 -2.44
N ALA A 28 7.41 -0.45 -1.79
CA ALA A 28 6.77 -0.79 -0.54
C ALA A 28 7.79 -0.70 0.59
N ASN A 29 7.69 0.32 1.43
CA ASN A 29 8.42 0.40 2.69
C ASN A 29 7.61 -0.30 3.78
N SER A 30 8.15 -1.36 4.37
CA SER A 30 7.53 -2.06 5.48
C SER A 30 8.31 -1.83 6.79
N THR A 31 7.57 -1.65 7.88
CA THR A 31 8.11 -1.59 9.24
C THR A 31 7.34 -2.57 10.13
N ARG A 32 8.05 -3.22 11.06
CA ARG A 32 7.48 -4.15 12.03
C ARG A 32 7.70 -3.60 13.44
N ILE A 33 6.66 -3.62 14.26
CA ILE A 33 6.69 -3.24 15.68
C ILE A 33 6.21 -4.45 16.47
N GLU A 34 7.10 -5.01 17.29
CA GLU A 34 6.77 -6.11 18.20
C GLU A 34 5.88 -5.60 19.32
N LEU A 35 4.95 -6.44 19.73
CA LEU A 35 4.00 -6.23 20.80
C LEU A 35 4.11 -7.37 21.84
N GLU A 36 3.32 -7.28 22.89
CA GLU A 36 3.29 -8.32 23.92
C GLU A 36 2.85 -9.69 23.36
N ASN A 37 3.37 -10.76 23.93
CA ASN A 37 3.02 -12.16 23.60
C ASN A 37 3.30 -12.57 22.15
N GLY A 38 4.33 -11.97 21.51
CA GLY A 38 4.74 -12.30 20.17
C GLY A 38 3.81 -11.78 19.05
N TYR A 39 2.77 -11.04 19.40
CA TYR A 39 2.00 -10.30 18.40
C TYR A 39 2.82 -9.15 17.84
N TYR A 40 2.52 -8.70 16.62
CA TYR A 40 3.17 -7.55 16.03
C TYR A 40 2.29 -6.76 15.09
N LEU A 41 2.65 -5.50 14.87
CA LEU A 41 2.08 -4.65 13.84
C LEU A 41 3.07 -4.53 12.69
N GLU A 42 2.64 -4.94 11.52
CA GLU A 42 3.35 -4.67 10.27
C GLU A 42 2.71 -3.47 9.58
N THR A 43 3.53 -2.50 9.19
CA THR A 43 3.04 -1.31 8.49
C THR A 43 3.71 -1.25 7.12
N VAL A 44 2.90 -1.12 6.07
CA VAL A 44 3.35 -1.05 4.67
C VAL A 44 2.85 0.26 4.07
N ILE A 45 3.75 1.01 3.45
CA ILE A 45 3.43 2.19 2.63
C ILE A 45 3.51 1.79 1.17
N THR A 46 2.46 2.11 0.44
CA THR A 46 2.30 1.82 -0.97
C THR A 46 2.10 3.14 -1.71
N ILE A 47 2.98 3.45 -2.65
CA ILE A 47 2.93 4.69 -3.40
C ILE A 47 2.38 4.40 -4.80
N ASN A 48 1.32 5.11 -5.18
CA ASN A 48 0.79 4.99 -6.53
C ASN A 48 1.73 5.68 -7.51
N PRO A 49 2.03 5.07 -8.68
CA PRO A 49 2.82 5.72 -9.72
C PRO A 49 2.21 7.07 -10.09
N THR A 50 3.03 8.09 -10.16
CA THR A 50 2.62 9.42 -10.63
C THR A 50 3.30 9.71 -11.94
N GLN A 51 2.61 10.46 -12.82
CA GLN A 51 3.22 10.97 -14.02
C GLN A 51 4.35 11.96 -13.68
N ALA A 52 5.44 11.92 -14.43
CA ALA A 52 6.50 12.91 -14.34
C ALA A 52 5.90 14.33 -14.46
N ARG A 53 6.32 15.26 -13.58
CA ARG A 53 5.82 16.64 -13.46
C ARG A 53 4.46 16.82 -12.76
N SER A 54 3.89 15.79 -12.16
CA SER A 54 2.66 15.94 -11.35
C SER A 54 2.98 16.54 -9.99
N SER A 55 2.23 17.58 -9.58
CA SER A 55 2.22 18.12 -8.22
C SER A 55 1.22 17.37 -7.29
N ILE A 56 0.76 16.21 -7.71
CA ILE A 56 -0.18 15.37 -7.00
C ILE A 56 0.50 14.05 -6.64
N ARG A 57 0.34 13.63 -5.39
CA ARG A 57 0.80 12.33 -4.88
C ARG A 57 -0.37 11.59 -4.26
N SER A 58 -0.48 10.29 -4.53
CA SER A 58 -1.43 9.40 -3.88
C SER A 58 -0.70 8.19 -3.33
N GLY A 59 -1.18 7.67 -2.22
CA GLY A 59 -0.64 6.45 -1.64
C GLY A 59 -1.50 5.92 -0.52
N THR A 60 -1.11 4.77 -0.01
CA THR A 60 -1.78 4.11 1.11
C THR A 60 -0.76 3.75 2.18
N LYS A 61 -1.23 3.68 3.44
CA LYS A 61 -0.47 3.12 4.55
C LYS A 61 -1.36 2.16 5.29
N THR A 62 -0.96 0.89 5.31
CA THR A 62 -1.70 -0.20 5.95
C THR A 62 -0.98 -0.63 7.21
N ALA A 63 -1.69 -0.71 8.33
CA ALA A 63 -1.23 -1.40 9.52
C ALA A 63 -1.99 -2.72 9.66
N THR A 64 -1.26 -3.83 9.68
CA THR A 64 -1.78 -5.18 9.86
C THR A 64 -1.35 -5.72 11.21
N TYR A 65 -2.30 -6.12 12.05
CA TYR A 65 -2.06 -6.82 13.30
C TYR A 65 -1.94 -8.31 13.02
N LYS A 66 -0.83 -8.90 13.44
CA LYS A 66 -0.49 -10.30 13.19
C LYS A 66 -0.19 -11.04 14.48
N ASP A 67 -0.43 -12.35 14.47
CA ASP A 67 -0.02 -13.23 15.56
C ASP A 67 1.46 -13.64 15.44
N ILE A 68 1.95 -14.41 16.40
CA ILE A 68 3.33 -14.91 16.47
C ILE A 68 3.74 -15.72 15.22
N ASN A 69 2.76 -16.37 14.56
CA ASN A 69 2.99 -17.19 13.36
C ASN A 69 2.91 -16.36 12.07
N GLY A 70 2.72 -15.04 12.16
CA GLY A 70 2.60 -14.15 11.00
C GLY A 70 1.21 -14.11 10.35
N LYS A 71 0.21 -14.79 10.95
CA LYS A 71 -1.16 -14.77 10.44
C LYS A 71 -1.79 -13.41 10.71
N ALA A 72 -2.33 -12.79 9.67
CA ALA A 72 -3.09 -11.55 9.81
C ALA A 72 -4.39 -11.78 10.58
N LEU A 73 -4.68 -10.92 11.54
CA LEU A 73 -5.90 -10.95 12.37
C LEU A 73 -6.87 -9.84 11.97
N TRP A 74 -6.37 -8.64 11.73
CA TRP A 74 -7.11 -7.51 11.19
C TRP A 74 -6.15 -6.47 10.60
N SER A 75 -6.69 -5.55 9.78
CA SER A 75 -5.93 -4.44 9.25
C SER A 75 -6.77 -3.16 9.16
N ILE A 76 -6.08 -2.03 9.12
CA ILE A 76 -6.61 -0.70 8.82
C ILE A 76 -5.68 -0.02 7.80
N THR A 77 -6.26 0.53 6.75
CA THR A 77 -5.56 1.25 5.69
C THR A 77 -6.06 2.68 5.64
N VAL A 78 -5.16 3.64 5.59
CA VAL A 78 -5.46 5.01 5.17
C VAL A 78 -5.07 5.19 3.71
N ASN A 79 -5.97 5.81 2.93
CA ASN A 79 -5.69 6.23 1.55
C ASN A 79 -5.60 7.75 1.55
N GLY A 80 -4.48 8.30 1.10
CA GLY A 80 -4.22 9.73 1.04
C GLY A 80 -4.02 10.23 -0.39
N LYS A 81 -4.58 11.40 -0.69
CA LYS A 81 -4.26 12.18 -1.88
C LYS A 81 -3.76 13.54 -1.45
N PHE A 82 -2.67 13.98 -2.04
CA PHE A 82 -1.94 15.18 -1.63
C PHE A 82 -1.59 16.03 -2.84
N THR A 83 -1.52 17.35 -2.61
CA THR A 83 -0.85 18.30 -3.51
C THR A 83 0.42 18.78 -2.84
N TYR A 84 1.46 19.07 -3.62
CA TYR A 84 2.73 19.59 -3.12
C TYR A 84 3.39 20.49 -4.18
N ASN A 85 4.27 21.40 -3.75
CA ASN A 85 4.85 22.44 -4.63
C ASN A 85 6.33 22.71 -4.35
N GLY A 86 7.04 21.83 -3.65
CA GLY A 86 8.44 22.00 -3.25
C GLY A 86 8.63 22.79 -1.95
N LYS A 87 7.62 23.58 -1.51
CA LYS A 87 7.67 24.38 -0.28
C LYS A 87 6.68 23.86 0.76
N SER A 88 5.56 23.34 0.34
CA SER A 88 4.49 22.81 1.20
C SER A 88 3.80 21.63 0.56
N ALA A 89 3.07 20.88 1.39
CA ALA A 89 2.15 19.84 0.96
C ALA A 89 0.82 19.97 1.69
N THR A 90 -0.26 19.51 1.06
CA THR A 90 -1.61 19.52 1.63
C THR A 90 -2.32 18.23 1.30
N CYS A 91 -2.95 17.61 2.31
CA CYS A 91 -3.82 16.47 2.11
C CYS A 91 -5.17 16.93 1.55
N THR A 92 -5.49 16.56 0.32
CA THR A 92 -6.73 16.91 -0.36
C THR A 92 -7.84 15.91 -0.10
N SER A 93 -7.49 14.61 0.10
CA SER A 93 -8.44 13.55 0.41
C SER A 93 -7.84 12.55 1.38
N SER A 94 -8.67 12.07 2.32
CA SER A 94 -8.35 10.97 3.23
C SER A 94 -9.55 10.04 3.32
N THR A 95 -9.35 8.76 3.00
CA THR A 95 -10.34 7.70 3.17
C THR A 95 -9.70 6.52 3.89
N TYR A 96 -10.52 5.54 4.31
CA TYR A 96 -10.00 4.33 4.94
C TYR A 96 -10.65 3.08 4.35
N SER A 97 -9.96 1.96 4.54
CA SER A 97 -10.52 0.62 4.45
C SER A 97 -10.06 -0.20 5.64
N LYS A 98 -10.82 -1.24 5.98
CA LYS A 98 -10.50 -2.17 7.06
C LYS A 98 -10.81 -3.60 6.64
N ALA A 99 -10.04 -4.56 7.16
CA ALA A 99 -10.31 -5.97 6.96
C ALA A 99 -10.22 -6.72 8.31
N ASN A 100 -11.09 -7.70 8.49
CA ASN A 100 -11.08 -8.61 9.63
C ASN A 100 -10.85 -10.03 9.12
N TYR A 101 -9.80 -10.69 9.59
CA TYR A 101 -9.39 -12.03 9.17
C TYR A 101 -9.60 -13.07 10.27
N SER A 102 -10.15 -12.66 11.43
CA SER A 102 -10.33 -13.52 12.59
C SER A 102 -11.69 -13.31 13.25
N THR A 103 -12.41 -14.38 13.48
CA THR A 103 -13.75 -14.35 14.12
C THR A 103 -13.71 -13.91 15.59
N SER A 104 -12.55 -14.06 16.25
CA SER A 104 -12.35 -13.60 17.64
C SER A 104 -12.20 -12.08 17.77
N TRP A 105 -12.09 -11.36 16.66
CA TRP A 105 -11.94 -9.90 16.64
C TRP A 105 -13.19 -9.21 16.12
N LYS A 106 -13.54 -8.07 16.70
CA LYS A 106 -14.58 -7.15 16.21
C LYS A 106 -13.98 -5.77 16.01
N LEU A 107 -14.25 -5.17 14.84
CA LEU A 107 -13.72 -3.87 14.42
C LEU A 107 -14.82 -2.82 14.43
N SER A 108 -14.60 -1.73 15.17
CA SER A 108 -15.56 -0.63 15.33
C SER A 108 -14.88 0.73 15.26
N ASN A 109 -15.68 1.81 15.24
CA ASN A 109 -15.23 3.21 15.28
C ASN A 109 -14.17 3.56 14.22
N ALA A 110 -14.24 2.91 13.04
CA ALA A 110 -13.33 3.22 11.97
C ALA A 110 -13.72 4.57 11.32
N LYS A 111 -12.74 5.47 11.21
CA LYS A 111 -12.94 6.79 10.60
C LYS A 111 -11.67 7.29 9.95
N ALA A 112 -11.81 8.11 8.91
CA ALA A 112 -10.73 8.86 8.30
C ALA A 112 -10.80 10.34 8.69
N SER A 113 -9.65 10.98 8.72
CA SER A 113 -9.51 12.43 8.91
C SER A 113 -8.29 12.94 8.15
N LYS A 114 -8.21 14.27 7.96
CA LYS A 114 -7.05 14.92 7.36
C LYS A 114 -6.72 16.21 8.08
N THR A 115 -5.43 16.52 8.19
CA THR A 115 -4.94 17.77 8.80
C THR A 115 -3.62 18.15 8.13
N GLY A 116 -3.55 19.35 7.57
CA GLY A 116 -2.35 19.82 6.86
C GLY A 116 -1.95 18.83 5.75
N ALA A 117 -0.73 18.33 5.81
CA ALA A 117 -0.16 17.36 4.87
C ALA A 117 -0.37 15.89 5.29
N THR A 118 -1.25 15.60 6.24
CA THR A 118 -1.43 14.26 6.81
C THR A 118 -2.85 13.75 6.59
N ALA A 119 -2.95 12.54 6.03
CA ALA A 119 -4.14 11.69 6.03
C ALA A 119 -4.05 10.72 7.21
N SER A 120 -5.18 10.48 7.90
CA SER A 120 -5.22 9.58 9.06
C SER A 120 -6.43 8.66 8.99
N ALA A 121 -6.26 7.43 9.47
CA ALA A 121 -7.35 6.48 9.70
C ALA A 121 -7.23 5.88 11.09
N SER A 122 -8.32 5.81 11.83
CA SER A 122 -8.36 5.21 13.17
C SER A 122 -9.40 4.11 13.27
N ILE A 123 -9.18 3.16 14.17
CA ILE A 123 -10.04 2.00 14.41
C ILE A 123 -9.92 1.56 15.86
N THR A 124 -11.01 0.98 16.39
CA THR A 124 -11.04 0.21 17.64
C THR A 124 -11.21 -1.27 17.30
N ALA A 125 -10.25 -2.10 17.66
CA ALA A 125 -10.28 -3.55 17.53
C ALA A 125 -10.44 -4.20 18.91
N LYS A 126 -11.46 -5.06 19.08
CA LYS A 126 -11.73 -5.77 20.32
C LYS A 126 -11.61 -7.27 20.08
N GLN A 127 -10.83 -7.95 20.93
CA GLN A 127 -10.69 -9.41 20.94
C GLN A 127 -11.58 -10.01 22.02
N TYR A 128 -12.22 -11.11 21.67
CA TYR A 128 -13.12 -11.85 22.57
C TYR A 128 -12.68 -13.30 22.71
N HIS A 129 -12.91 -13.88 23.90
CA HIS A 129 -12.87 -15.31 24.13
C HIS A 129 -14.03 -16.03 23.44
N GLN A 130 -13.97 -17.36 23.35
CA GLN A 130 -15.06 -18.18 22.81
C GLN A 130 -16.36 -18.05 23.61
N ASN A 131 -16.28 -17.80 24.92
CA ASN A 131 -17.43 -17.54 25.79
C ASN A 131 -18.00 -16.13 25.65
N GLY A 132 -17.47 -15.29 24.73
CA GLY A 132 -17.94 -13.93 24.48
C GLY A 132 -17.38 -12.86 25.41
N SER A 133 -16.55 -13.21 26.42
CA SER A 133 -15.92 -12.21 27.28
C SER A 133 -14.84 -11.43 26.54
N LEU A 134 -14.73 -10.13 26.85
CA LEU A 134 -13.72 -9.23 26.26
C LEU A 134 -12.33 -9.58 26.79
N LEU A 135 -11.39 -9.90 25.89
CA LEU A 135 -10.01 -10.20 26.23
C LEU A 135 -9.14 -8.93 26.20
N ARG A 136 -9.23 -8.14 25.13
CA ARG A 136 -8.46 -6.89 24.97
C ARG A 136 -9.12 -5.91 24.03
N THR A 137 -8.72 -4.66 24.13
CA THR A 137 -9.09 -3.59 23.21
C THR A 137 -7.84 -2.91 22.70
N ILE A 138 -7.73 -2.73 21.38
CA ILE A 138 -6.64 -2.02 20.71
C ILE A 138 -7.24 -0.85 19.93
N ASN A 139 -6.78 0.37 20.24
CA ASN A 139 -7.07 1.56 19.45
C ASN A 139 -5.85 1.85 18.57
N LYS A 140 -6.04 1.87 17.25
CA LYS A 140 -4.96 2.12 16.29
C LYS A 140 -5.29 3.31 15.40
N THR A 141 -4.31 4.18 15.23
CA THR A 141 -4.33 5.25 14.22
C THR A 141 -3.14 5.07 13.30
N VAL A 142 -3.41 5.11 12.00
CA VAL A 142 -2.41 5.08 10.92
C VAL A 142 -2.39 6.47 10.30
N LYS A 143 -1.19 7.03 10.12
CA LYS A 143 -0.98 8.35 9.52
C LYS A 143 -0.09 8.21 8.29
N LEU A 144 -0.50 8.83 7.19
CA LEU A 144 0.27 8.95 5.96
C LEU A 144 0.50 10.44 5.71
N THR A 145 1.77 10.84 5.69
CA THR A 145 2.17 12.25 5.55
C THR A 145 2.90 12.45 4.23
N CYS A 146 2.64 13.57 3.57
CA CYS A 146 3.32 13.98 2.37
C CYS A 146 4.31 15.13 2.68
N SER A 147 5.56 14.97 2.25
CA SER A 147 6.56 16.04 2.34
C SER A 147 6.31 17.13 1.29
N PRO A 148 6.92 18.32 1.43
CA PRO A 148 6.88 19.36 0.40
C PRO A 148 7.40 18.90 -0.97
N THR A 149 8.27 17.89 -1.00
CA THR A 149 8.84 17.31 -2.24
C THR A 149 8.04 16.11 -2.77
N GLY A 150 6.92 15.73 -2.11
CA GLY A 150 6.03 14.66 -2.54
C GLY A 150 6.42 13.26 -2.03
N SER A 151 7.37 13.13 -1.10
CA SER A 151 7.67 11.84 -0.44
C SER A 151 6.59 11.49 0.57
N LEU A 152 6.18 10.22 0.63
CA LEU A 152 5.19 9.70 1.59
C LEU A 152 5.88 8.93 2.72
N SER A 153 5.39 9.15 3.97
CA SER A 153 5.89 8.50 5.19
C SER A 153 4.77 8.09 6.16
#